data_0a9f498cfe8e2ae1326e54ebc0e50572
#
_entry.id   0a9f498cfe8e2ae1326e54ebc0e50572
#
_cell.length_a   1.000
_cell.length_b   1.000
_cell.length_c   1.000
_cell.angle_alpha   90.00
_cell.angle_beta   90.00
_cell.angle_gamma   90.00
#
_symmetry.space_group_name_H-M   'P 1'
#
loop_
_entity.id
_entity.type
_entity.pdbx_description
1 polymer ?
#
loop_
_entity_poly.entity_id
_entity_poly.type
_entity_poly.pdbx_seq_one_letter_code
_entity_poly.pdbx_strand_id
1 'polypeptide(L)'
;LGSGIYYHSAWFYTLSGYYVILAVMRYFLLKETRHRELGKNLFREYLHYRFCGILLLLLNLALGVMAFYIVSQSRGFEHNPIITIAMAAYTFFAITMAVINFVKYRKKGSPVMEAVKAISLVAALVSMLSLETAMISAFGEDNGPMFRKIMTASTGAAVFVLILAMAVFMIWHSTKEIQKIKRQQINADETED
;
A
#
# COMPACT_ATOMS: atom_id res chain seq x y z
N LEU A 1 -4.22 16.18 -0.11
CA LEU A 1 -5.41 16.96 -0.50
C LEU A 1 -5.07 18.42 -0.75
N GLY A 2 -4.40 19.13 0.17
CA GLY A 2 -4.07 20.55 0.02
C GLY A 2 -3.27 20.89 -1.24
N SER A 3 -2.24 20.11 -1.58
CA SER A 3 -1.44 20.33 -2.79
C SER A 3 -2.23 20.03 -4.07
N GLY A 4 -3.16 19.07 -4.06
CA GLY A 4 -4.03 18.78 -5.20
C GLY A 4 -4.97 19.94 -5.52
N ILE A 5 -5.55 20.60 -4.50
CA ILE A 5 -6.43 21.75 -4.66
C ILE A 5 -5.66 22.95 -5.24
N TYR A 6 -4.43 23.18 -4.78
CA TYR A 6 -3.62 24.30 -5.22
C TYR A 6 -3.13 24.16 -6.68
N TYR A 7 -2.73 22.94 -7.09
CA TYR A 7 -2.18 22.69 -8.43
C TYR A 7 -3.18 22.15 -9.46
N HIS A 8 -4.45 21.93 -9.10
CA HIS A 8 -5.48 21.32 -9.96
C HIS A 8 -4.99 20.05 -10.70
N SER A 9 -4.11 19.27 -10.08
CA SER A 9 -3.52 18.09 -10.69
C SER A 9 -4.23 16.81 -10.25
N ALA A 10 -4.80 16.06 -11.20
CA ALA A 10 -5.44 14.78 -10.95
C ALA A 10 -4.50 13.77 -10.24
N TRP A 11 -3.20 13.86 -10.48
CA TRP A 11 -2.18 13.05 -9.81
C TRP A 11 -2.16 13.26 -8.30
N PHE A 12 -2.08 14.52 -7.85
CA PHE A 12 -2.06 14.84 -6.43
C PHE A 12 -3.34 14.44 -5.70
N TYR A 13 -4.49 14.56 -6.37
CA TYR A 13 -5.77 14.12 -5.81
C TYR A 13 -5.79 12.60 -5.63
N THR A 14 -5.37 11.84 -6.64
CA THR A 14 -5.34 10.37 -6.58
C THR A 14 -4.35 9.88 -5.54
N LEU A 15 -3.15 10.45 -5.52
CA LEU A 15 -2.12 10.09 -4.55
C LEU A 15 -2.56 10.42 -3.12
N SER A 16 -3.18 11.59 -2.92
CA SER A 16 -3.72 11.97 -1.61
C SER A 16 -4.84 11.03 -1.17
N GLY A 17 -5.78 10.69 -2.05
CA GLY A 17 -6.83 9.72 -1.79
C GLY A 17 -6.27 8.34 -1.43
N TYR A 18 -5.25 7.91 -2.14
CA TYR A 18 -4.52 6.67 -1.86
C TYR A 18 -3.97 6.63 -0.44
N TYR A 19 -3.25 7.69 -0.02
CA TYR A 19 -2.69 7.76 1.34
C TYR A 19 -3.76 7.88 2.42
N VAL A 20 -4.87 8.56 2.15
CA VAL A 20 -6.00 8.63 3.09
C VAL A 20 -6.59 7.24 3.31
N ILE A 21 -6.81 6.46 2.24
CA ILE A 21 -7.33 5.10 2.35
C ILE A 21 -6.35 4.20 3.11
N LEU A 22 -5.06 4.27 2.82
CA LEU A 22 -4.04 3.52 3.57
C LEU A 22 -4.00 3.90 5.06
N ALA A 23 -4.13 5.18 5.38
CA ALA A 23 -4.16 5.66 6.77
C ALA A 23 -5.40 5.16 7.50
N VAL A 24 -6.57 5.19 6.85
CA VAL A 24 -7.83 4.67 7.38
C VAL A 24 -7.74 3.16 7.64
N MET A 25 -7.23 2.39 6.65
CA MET A 25 -7.00 0.95 6.82
C MET A 25 -6.09 0.66 8.02
N ARG A 26 -4.99 1.41 8.14
CA ARG A 26 -4.05 1.28 9.25
C ARG A 26 -4.69 1.61 10.59
N TYR A 27 -5.49 2.67 10.65
CA TYR A 27 -6.23 3.06 11.85
C TYR A 27 -7.21 1.97 12.30
N PHE A 28 -8.00 1.40 11.38
CA PHE A 28 -8.93 0.31 11.69
C PHE A 28 -8.21 -0.93 12.22
N LEU A 29 -7.10 -1.34 11.60
CA LEU A 29 -6.31 -2.47 12.05
C LEU A 29 -5.70 -2.24 13.44
N LEU A 30 -5.15 -1.04 13.69
CA LEU A 30 -4.59 -0.70 15.00
C LEU A 30 -5.65 -0.60 16.09
N LYS A 31 -6.84 -0.10 15.76
CA LYS A 31 -7.97 -0.05 16.70
C LYS A 31 -8.42 -1.45 17.09
N GLU A 32 -8.54 -2.37 16.13
CA GLU A 32 -8.87 -3.78 16.40
C GLU A 32 -7.81 -4.44 17.30
N THR A 33 -6.53 -4.16 17.03
CA THR A 33 -5.39 -4.67 17.81
C THR A 33 -5.37 -4.17 19.26
N ARG A 34 -5.85 -2.94 19.50
CA ARG A 34 -5.80 -2.29 20.83
C ARG A 34 -6.98 -2.70 21.71
N HIS A 35 -8.13 -3.02 21.13
CA HIS A 35 -9.37 -3.31 21.86
C HIS A 35 -9.61 -4.78 22.15
N ARG A 36 -8.85 -5.69 21.50
CA ARG A 36 -9.07 -7.14 21.65
C ARG A 36 -7.77 -7.91 21.89
N GLU A 37 -7.88 -8.95 22.70
CA GLU A 37 -6.81 -9.93 22.87
C GLU A 37 -6.61 -10.66 21.53
N LEU A 38 -5.47 -10.41 20.88
CA LEU A 38 -5.03 -11.06 19.65
C LEU A 38 -5.00 -12.58 19.84
N GLY A 39 -5.62 -13.29 18.91
CA GLY A 39 -5.63 -14.76 18.90
C GLY A 39 -6.91 -15.44 19.43
N LYS A 40 -7.84 -14.70 20.04
CA LYS A 40 -9.11 -15.28 20.52
C LYS A 40 -10.12 -15.60 19.40
N ASN A 41 -10.09 -14.88 18.29
CA ASN A 41 -11.00 -15.07 17.14
C ASN A 41 -10.24 -15.04 15.81
N LEU A 42 -9.46 -16.08 15.55
CA LEU A 42 -8.65 -16.24 14.33
C LEU A 42 -9.47 -16.08 13.04
N PHE A 43 -10.69 -16.60 13.02
CA PHE A 43 -11.57 -16.48 11.85
C PHE A 43 -11.82 -15.02 11.46
N ARG A 44 -12.12 -14.15 12.43
CA ARG A 44 -12.36 -12.73 12.21
C ARG A 44 -11.10 -11.99 11.84
N GLU A 45 -9.97 -12.34 12.42
CA GLU A 45 -8.67 -11.78 12.08
C GLU A 45 -8.29 -12.06 10.63
N TYR A 46 -8.50 -13.28 10.13
CA TYR A 46 -8.28 -13.63 8.74
C TYR A 46 -9.28 -12.95 7.79
N LEU A 47 -10.49 -12.69 8.24
CA LEU A 47 -11.46 -11.94 7.44
C LEU A 47 -11.00 -10.49 7.21
N HIS A 48 -10.52 -9.81 8.26
CA HIS A 48 -9.93 -8.47 8.15
C HIS A 48 -8.68 -8.45 7.28
N TYR A 49 -7.81 -9.46 7.41
CA TYR A 49 -6.62 -9.61 6.58
C TYR A 49 -6.99 -9.76 5.11
N ARG A 50 -8.00 -10.55 4.79
CA ARG A 50 -8.51 -10.72 3.42
C ARG A 50 -9.11 -9.42 2.88
N PHE A 51 -9.89 -8.72 3.69
CA PHE A 51 -10.47 -7.43 3.30
C PHE A 51 -9.39 -6.39 2.98
N CYS A 52 -8.33 -6.32 3.78
CA CYS A 52 -7.17 -5.48 3.49
C CYS A 52 -6.49 -5.85 2.16
N GLY A 53 -6.34 -7.14 1.87
CA GLY A 53 -5.79 -7.62 0.61
C GLY A 53 -6.63 -7.17 -0.60
N ILE A 54 -7.96 -7.26 -0.51
CA ILE A 54 -8.89 -6.81 -1.57
C ILE A 54 -8.79 -5.29 -1.77
N LEU A 55 -8.77 -4.51 -0.67
CA LEU A 55 -8.60 -3.06 -0.77
C LEU A 55 -7.25 -2.66 -1.36
N LEU A 56 -6.16 -3.34 -1.00
CA LEU A 56 -4.85 -3.13 -1.61
C LEU A 56 -4.86 -3.43 -3.11
N LEU A 57 -5.57 -4.47 -3.53
CA LEU A 57 -5.71 -4.81 -4.94
C LEU A 57 -6.46 -3.72 -5.71
N LEU A 58 -7.57 -3.21 -5.17
CA LEU A 58 -8.33 -2.11 -5.79
C LEU A 58 -7.49 -0.83 -5.87
N LEU A 59 -6.77 -0.49 -4.79
CA LEU A 59 -5.87 0.64 -4.77
C LEU A 59 -4.72 0.50 -5.78
N ASN A 60 -4.18 -0.71 -5.94
CA ASN A 60 -3.12 -0.98 -6.90
C ASN A 60 -3.61 -0.82 -8.33
N LEU A 61 -4.84 -1.25 -8.65
CA LEU A 61 -5.44 -1.02 -9.96
C LEU A 61 -5.60 0.47 -10.25
N ALA A 62 -6.10 1.25 -9.30
CA ALA A 62 -6.22 2.70 -9.43
C ALA A 62 -4.85 3.37 -9.67
N LEU A 63 -3.82 2.94 -8.95
CA LEU A 63 -2.45 3.43 -9.11
C LEU A 63 -1.89 3.06 -10.49
N GLY A 64 -2.14 1.83 -10.97
CA GLY A 64 -1.73 1.37 -12.29
C GLY A 64 -2.36 2.18 -13.43
N VAL A 65 -3.65 2.47 -13.37
CA VAL A 65 -4.36 3.30 -14.36
C VAL A 65 -3.76 4.71 -14.37
N MET A 66 -3.50 5.31 -13.20
CA MET A 66 -2.90 6.64 -13.12
C MET A 66 -1.47 6.66 -13.62
N ALA A 67 -0.64 5.68 -13.27
CA ALA A 67 0.72 5.56 -13.77
C ALA A 67 0.76 5.45 -15.30
N PHE A 68 -0.12 4.62 -15.87
CA PHE A 68 -0.28 4.49 -17.32
C PHE A 68 -0.67 5.83 -17.97
N TYR A 69 -1.62 6.55 -17.38
CA TYR A 69 -2.05 7.86 -17.89
C TYR A 69 -0.91 8.89 -17.90
N ILE A 70 -0.10 8.94 -16.85
CA ILE A 70 1.06 9.85 -16.75
C ILE A 70 2.10 9.52 -17.81
N VAL A 71 2.45 8.25 -17.96
CA VAL A 71 3.44 7.79 -18.95
C VAL A 71 2.95 8.07 -20.37
N SER A 72 1.65 7.92 -20.64
CA SER A 72 1.07 8.15 -21.98
C SER A 72 1.04 9.63 -22.37
N GLN A 73 0.73 10.53 -21.42
CA GLN A 73 0.59 11.96 -21.73
C GLN A 73 1.90 12.74 -21.83
N SER A 74 3.03 12.16 -21.43
CA SER A 74 4.37 12.83 -21.50
C SER A 74 4.44 14.20 -20.81
N ARG A 75 3.45 14.60 -20.04
CA ARG A 75 3.45 15.88 -19.34
C ARG A 75 4.29 15.75 -18.08
N GLY A 76 5.45 16.41 -18.06
CA GLY A 76 6.20 16.62 -16.82
C GLY A 76 5.32 17.41 -15.86
N PHE A 77 5.22 16.93 -14.62
CA PHE A 77 4.60 17.73 -13.57
C PHE A 77 5.62 18.76 -13.12
N GLU A 78 5.29 20.06 -13.23
CA GLU A 78 6.09 21.09 -12.59
C GLU A 78 5.93 20.94 -11.08
N HIS A 79 6.96 20.41 -10.43
CA HIS A 79 7.01 20.32 -8.98
C HIS A 79 7.80 21.51 -8.42
N ASN A 80 7.17 22.23 -7.51
CA ASN A 80 7.89 23.22 -6.74
C ASN A 80 8.96 22.50 -5.87
N PRO A 81 10.22 22.97 -5.82
CA PRO A 81 11.30 22.35 -5.03
C PRO A 81 10.92 22.12 -3.56
N ILE A 82 10.12 22.98 -2.96
CA ILE A 82 9.64 22.85 -1.57
C ILE A 82 8.79 21.60 -1.41
N ILE A 83 7.91 21.31 -2.38
CA ILE A 83 7.05 20.11 -2.35
C ILE A 83 7.91 18.85 -2.50
N THR A 84 8.93 18.87 -3.34
CA THR A 84 9.86 17.76 -3.53
C THR A 84 10.62 17.44 -2.23
N ILE A 85 11.07 18.45 -1.50
CA ILE A 85 11.72 18.28 -0.19
C ILE A 85 10.74 17.68 0.83
N ALA A 86 9.50 18.16 0.88
CA ALA A 86 8.47 17.61 1.77
C ALA A 86 8.14 16.14 1.45
N MET A 87 8.08 15.79 0.15
CA MET A 87 7.91 14.40 -0.29
C MET A 87 9.09 13.51 0.11
N ALA A 88 10.32 14.02 0.02
CA ALA A 88 11.51 13.30 0.47
C ALA A 88 11.43 13.00 1.97
N ALA A 89 11.15 13.99 2.79
CA ALA A 89 10.99 13.83 4.24
C ALA A 89 9.90 12.79 4.59
N TYR A 90 8.74 12.87 3.92
CA TYR A 90 7.67 11.89 4.10
C TYR A 90 8.09 10.47 3.67
N THR A 91 8.84 10.32 2.59
CA THR A 91 9.32 9.03 2.09
C THR A 91 10.27 8.38 3.09
N PHE A 92 11.22 9.13 3.64
CA PHE A 92 12.11 8.64 4.69
C PHE A 92 11.34 8.22 5.94
N PHE A 93 10.34 9.00 6.35
CA PHE A 93 9.45 8.64 7.44
C PHE A 93 8.68 7.34 7.14
N ALA A 94 8.09 7.19 5.95
CA ALA A 94 7.33 6.01 5.55
C ALA A 94 8.20 4.74 5.53
N ILE A 95 9.43 4.83 4.98
CA ILE A 95 10.41 3.73 4.97
C ILE A 95 10.79 3.34 6.40
N THR A 96 11.14 4.32 7.23
CA THR A 96 11.50 4.10 8.63
C THR A 96 10.37 3.39 9.37
N MET A 97 9.13 3.86 9.22
CA MET A 97 7.95 3.22 9.82
C MET A 97 7.69 1.82 9.28
N ALA A 98 7.93 1.56 7.99
CA ALA A 98 7.81 0.24 7.41
C ALA A 98 8.82 -0.74 8.03
N VAL A 99 10.08 -0.32 8.18
CA VAL A 99 11.15 -1.12 8.82
C VAL A 99 10.83 -1.37 10.30
N ILE A 100 10.44 -0.35 11.04
CA ILE A 100 10.07 -0.48 12.47
C ILE A 100 8.91 -1.46 12.62
N ASN A 101 7.86 -1.35 11.82
CA ASN A 101 6.72 -2.26 11.88
C ASN A 101 7.12 -3.69 11.49
N PHE A 102 7.97 -3.84 10.49
CA PHE A 102 8.46 -5.16 10.07
C PHE A 102 9.25 -5.84 11.20
N VAL A 103 10.14 -5.13 11.87
CA VAL A 103 10.94 -5.67 12.98
C VAL A 103 10.08 -5.91 14.21
N LYS A 104 9.27 -4.92 14.62
CA LYS A 104 8.44 -4.97 15.82
C LYS A 104 7.43 -6.10 15.82
N TYR A 105 6.82 -6.35 14.65
CA TYR A 105 5.75 -7.35 14.51
C TYR A 105 6.25 -8.69 13.95
N ARG A 106 7.57 -8.89 13.80
CA ARG A 106 8.15 -10.12 13.26
C ARG A 106 7.80 -11.38 14.08
N LYS A 107 7.68 -11.24 15.40
CA LYS A 107 7.42 -12.35 16.33
C LYS A 107 5.93 -12.58 16.65
N LYS A 108 5.05 -11.68 16.23
CA LYS A 108 3.61 -11.81 16.49
C LYS A 108 2.95 -12.45 15.29
N GLY A 109 2.53 -13.72 15.43
CA GLY A 109 1.90 -14.53 14.38
C GLY A 109 0.43 -14.19 14.09
N SER A 110 -0.05 -12.99 14.46
CA SER A 110 -1.43 -12.60 14.17
C SER A 110 -1.58 -12.07 12.74
N PRO A 111 -2.60 -12.53 11.98
CA PRO A 111 -2.91 -12.06 10.63
C PRO A 111 -3.07 -10.53 10.54
N VAL A 112 -3.66 -9.91 11.54
CA VAL A 112 -3.83 -8.44 11.61
C VAL A 112 -2.49 -7.74 11.62
N MET A 113 -1.49 -8.27 12.34
CA MET A 113 -0.15 -7.70 12.38
C MET A 113 0.59 -7.86 11.04
N GLU A 114 0.34 -8.95 10.33
CA GLU A 114 0.85 -9.13 8.96
C GLU A 114 0.25 -8.11 8.00
N ALA A 115 -1.05 -7.82 8.11
CA ALA A 115 -1.68 -6.76 7.33
C ALA A 115 -1.04 -5.39 7.60
N VAL A 116 -0.76 -5.04 8.86
CA VAL A 116 -0.09 -3.76 9.20
C VAL A 116 1.29 -3.66 8.57
N LYS A 117 2.07 -4.75 8.55
CA LYS A 117 3.38 -4.79 7.86
C LYS A 117 3.22 -4.56 6.37
N ALA A 118 2.28 -5.27 5.72
CA ALA A 118 2.02 -5.17 4.30
C ALA A 118 1.62 -3.73 3.91
N ILE A 119 0.68 -3.12 4.62
CA ILE A 119 0.24 -1.74 4.38
C ILE A 119 1.40 -0.74 4.57
N SER A 120 2.24 -0.94 5.58
CA SER A 120 3.41 -0.08 5.82
C SER A 120 4.42 -0.18 4.68
N LEU A 121 4.66 -1.39 4.16
CA LEU A 121 5.55 -1.61 3.04
C LEU A 121 4.99 -1.00 1.74
N VAL A 122 3.68 -1.18 1.48
CA VAL A 122 3.00 -0.55 0.33
C VAL A 122 3.10 0.97 0.41
N ALA A 123 2.86 1.57 1.57
CA ALA A 123 3.01 3.01 1.76
C ALA A 123 4.43 3.50 1.46
N ALA A 124 5.45 2.75 1.89
CA ALA A 124 6.85 3.06 1.59
C ALA A 124 7.16 2.96 0.08
N LEU A 125 6.71 1.90 -0.59
CA LEU A 125 6.91 1.71 -2.03
C LEU A 125 6.27 2.83 -2.85
N VAL A 126 5.03 3.20 -2.54
CA VAL A 126 4.33 4.30 -3.23
C VAL A 126 4.97 5.65 -2.94
N SER A 127 5.48 5.86 -1.73
CA SER A 127 6.24 7.08 -1.38
C SER A 127 7.55 7.18 -2.17
N MET A 128 8.26 6.06 -2.36
CA MET A 128 9.47 6.03 -3.19
C MET A 128 9.16 6.37 -4.64
N LEU A 129 8.10 5.80 -5.22
CA LEU A 129 7.65 6.11 -6.57
C LEU A 129 7.28 7.59 -6.73
N SER A 130 6.57 8.15 -5.74
CA SER A 130 6.20 9.56 -5.73
C SER A 130 7.42 10.49 -5.65
N LEU A 131 8.39 10.14 -4.81
CA LEU A 131 9.63 10.90 -4.68
C LEU A 131 10.45 10.85 -5.97
N GLU A 132 10.60 9.67 -6.58
CA GLU A 132 11.29 9.51 -7.85
C GLU A 132 10.66 10.39 -8.94
N THR A 133 9.32 10.32 -9.08
CA THR A 133 8.58 11.14 -10.04
C THR A 133 8.81 12.65 -9.80
N ALA A 134 8.81 13.07 -8.53
CA ALA A 134 9.06 14.46 -8.15
C ALA A 134 10.51 14.89 -8.43
N MET A 135 11.49 14.03 -8.15
CA MET A 135 12.90 14.31 -8.42
C MET A 135 13.20 14.42 -9.92
N ILE A 136 12.65 13.49 -10.72
CA ILE A 136 12.79 13.54 -12.18
C ILE A 136 12.15 14.81 -12.75
N SER A 137 11.04 15.29 -12.17
CA SER A 137 10.40 16.53 -12.59
C SER A 137 11.20 17.78 -12.20
N ALA A 138 11.78 17.79 -10.99
CA ALA A 138 12.47 18.97 -10.46
C ALA A 138 13.91 19.13 -10.97
N PHE A 139 14.61 18.02 -11.23
CA PHE A 139 16.05 18.02 -11.52
C PHE A 139 16.42 17.31 -12.83
N GLY A 140 15.44 16.80 -13.57
CA GLY A 140 15.69 16.00 -14.77
C GLY A 140 15.63 16.81 -16.08
N GLU A 141 15.87 18.12 -16.08
CA GLU A 141 15.79 18.97 -17.29
C GLU A 141 16.79 18.55 -18.37
N ASP A 142 17.99 18.09 -17.99
CA ASP A 142 19.04 17.64 -18.90
C ASP A 142 18.79 16.26 -19.49
N ASN A 143 17.89 15.47 -18.90
CA ASN A 143 17.56 14.13 -19.37
C ASN A 143 16.34 14.21 -20.29
N GLY A 144 16.47 13.79 -21.54
CA GLY A 144 15.41 13.86 -22.55
C GLY A 144 14.08 13.23 -22.10
N PRO A 145 12.96 13.59 -22.73
CA PRO A 145 11.61 13.13 -22.34
C PRO A 145 11.45 11.59 -22.37
N MET A 146 12.26 10.91 -23.18
CA MET A 146 12.25 9.45 -23.28
C MET A 146 12.85 8.79 -22.05
N PHE A 147 13.91 9.34 -21.46
CA PHE A 147 14.51 8.85 -20.22
C PHE A 147 13.52 8.93 -19.07
N ARG A 148 12.83 10.07 -18.91
CA ARG A 148 11.79 10.24 -17.87
C ARG A 148 10.68 9.17 -17.99
N LYS A 149 10.21 8.92 -19.22
CA LYS A 149 9.17 7.89 -19.46
C LYS A 149 9.64 6.50 -19.07
N ILE A 150 10.84 6.10 -19.49
CA ILE A 150 11.37 4.76 -19.23
C ILE A 150 11.60 4.55 -17.74
N MET A 151 12.18 5.53 -17.05
CA MET A 151 12.42 5.44 -15.60
C MET A 151 11.11 5.32 -14.83
N THR A 152 10.18 6.27 -15.02
CA THR A 152 8.89 6.24 -14.32
C THR A 152 8.05 5.00 -14.68
N ALA A 153 8.11 4.53 -15.92
CA ALA A 153 7.39 3.32 -16.32
C ALA A 153 7.98 2.06 -15.70
N SER A 154 9.32 1.93 -15.66
CA SER A 154 10.00 0.75 -15.12
C SER A 154 9.81 0.62 -13.61
N THR A 155 10.00 1.70 -12.87
CA THR A 155 9.81 1.72 -11.42
C THR A 155 8.34 1.61 -11.03
N GLY A 156 7.45 2.30 -11.76
CA GLY A 156 6.01 2.15 -11.59
C GLY A 156 5.53 0.72 -11.83
N ALA A 157 6.01 0.06 -12.88
CA ALA A 157 5.71 -1.34 -13.16
C ALA A 157 6.25 -2.28 -12.06
N ALA A 158 7.47 -2.06 -11.58
CA ALA A 158 8.05 -2.85 -10.51
C ALA A 158 7.24 -2.72 -9.22
N VAL A 159 6.88 -1.51 -8.80
CA VAL A 159 6.05 -1.25 -7.62
C VAL A 159 4.65 -1.87 -7.78
N PHE A 160 4.03 -1.72 -8.97
CA PHE A 160 2.74 -2.31 -9.26
C PHE A 160 2.75 -3.83 -9.10
N VAL A 161 3.74 -4.51 -9.67
CA VAL A 161 3.88 -5.98 -9.59
C VAL A 161 4.12 -6.43 -8.15
N LEU A 162 4.96 -5.72 -7.38
CA LEU A 162 5.22 -6.05 -5.98
C LEU A 162 3.96 -5.93 -5.12
N ILE A 163 3.21 -4.84 -5.26
CA ILE A 163 1.96 -4.63 -4.51
C ILE A 163 0.91 -5.67 -4.93
N LEU A 164 0.81 -5.97 -6.23
CA LEU A 164 -0.09 -7.00 -6.75
C LEU A 164 0.23 -8.37 -6.14
N ALA A 165 1.49 -8.77 -6.15
CA ALA A 165 1.94 -10.03 -5.56
C ALA A 165 1.60 -10.11 -4.06
N MET A 166 1.82 -9.03 -3.31
CA MET A 166 1.46 -8.95 -1.90
C MET A 166 -0.05 -9.07 -1.68
N ALA A 167 -0.86 -8.35 -2.45
CA ALA A 167 -2.31 -8.38 -2.32
C ALA A 167 -2.89 -9.78 -2.63
N VAL A 168 -2.42 -10.40 -3.72
CA VAL A 168 -2.81 -11.78 -4.10
C VAL A 168 -2.40 -12.78 -3.04
N PHE A 169 -1.17 -12.68 -2.51
CA PHE A 169 -0.69 -13.55 -1.44
C PHE A 169 -1.56 -13.43 -0.18
N MET A 170 -1.90 -12.20 0.22
CA MET A 170 -2.78 -11.95 1.38
C MET A 170 -4.15 -12.61 1.20
N ILE A 171 -4.77 -12.43 0.03
CA ILE A 171 -6.09 -13.01 -0.28
C ILE A 171 -6.03 -14.54 -0.28
N TRP A 172 -5.02 -15.10 -0.95
CA TRP A 172 -4.87 -16.56 -1.07
C TRP A 172 -4.60 -17.22 0.28
N HIS A 173 -3.67 -16.68 1.06
CA HIS A 173 -3.32 -17.19 2.38
C HIS A 173 -4.51 -17.14 3.34
N SER A 174 -5.20 -15.98 3.38
CA SER A 174 -6.40 -15.82 4.19
C SER A 174 -7.52 -16.80 3.82
N THR A 175 -7.75 -17.01 2.54
CA THR A 175 -8.80 -17.92 2.06
C THR A 175 -8.53 -19.35 2.49
N LYS A 176 -7.26 -19.80 2.40
CA LYS A 176 -6.86 -21.14 2.85
C LYS A 176 -7.08 -21.33 4.36
N GLU A 177 -6.65 -20.36 5.17
CA GLU A 177 -6.78 -20.49 6.63
C GLU A 177 -8.24 -20.41 7.09
N ILE A 178 -9.06 -19.56 6.47
CA ILE A 178 -10.51 -19.52 6.72
C ILE A 178 -11.17 -20.87 6.40
N GLN A 179 -10.80 -21.52 5.31
CA GLN A 179 -11.33 -22.83 4.94
C GLN A 179 -10.91 -23.93 5.94
N LYS A 180 -9.68 -23.89 6.44
CA LYS A 180 -9.23 -24.83 7.48
C LYS A 180 -10.02 -24.69 8.77
N ILE A 181 -10.22 -23.44 9.24
CA ILE A 181 -10.98 -23.16 10.46
C ILE A 181 -12.42 -23.68 10.32
N LYS A 182 -13.08 -23.43 9.18
CA LYS A 182 -14.43 -23.92 8.93
C LYS A 182 -14.52 -25.47 8.95
N ARG A 183 -13.55 -26.16 8.32
CA ARG A 183 -13.52 -27.63 8.34
C ARG A 183 -13.34 -28.19 9.75
N GLN A 184 -12.50 -27.55 10.56
CA GLN A 184 -12.30 -27.95 11.96
C GLN A 184 -13.57 -27.79 12.81
N GLN A 185 -14.35 -26.73 12.57
CA GLN A 185 -15.63 -26.53 13.26
C GLN A 185 -16.66 -27.59 12.88
N ILE A 186 -16.81 -27.88 11.57
CA ILE A 186 -17.75 -28.93 11.11
C ILE A 186 -17.39 -30.31 11.70
N ASN A 187 -16.11 -30.68 11.67
CA ASN A 187 -15.68 -31.96 12.23
C ASN A 187 -15.85 -32.05 13.76
N ALA A 188 -15.78 -30.93 14.47
CA ALA A 188 -16.02 -30.88 15.91
C ALA A 188 -17.52 -31.07 16.23
N ASP A 189 -18.40 -30.43 15.47
CA ASP A 189 -19.85 -30.58 15.62
C ASP A 189 -20.30 -32.02 15.30
N GLU A 190 -19.71 -32.68 14.28
CA GLU A 190 -20.01 -34.08 13.92
C GLU A 190 -19.52 -35.14 14.97
N THR A 191 -18.62 -34.74 15.85
CA THR A 191 -18.11 -35.66 16.91
C THR A 191 -18.84 -35.48 18.24
N GLU A 192 -19.69 -34.48 18.39
CA GLU A 192 -20.53 -34.24 19.58
C GLU A 192 -21.95 -34.82 19.44
N ASP A 193 -22.39 -35.17 18.21
CA ASP A 193 -23.65 -35.88 17.92
C ASP A 193 -23.42 -37.43 17.90
#